data_5d9d4fecce3ca8a088763aa86fb14f60
#
_entry.id   5d9d4fecce3ca8a088763aa86fb14f60
#
_cell.length_a   1.000
_cell.length_b   1.000
_cell.length_c   1.000
_cell.angle_alpha   90.00
_cell.angle_beta   90.00
_cell.angle_gamma   90.00
#
_symmetry.space_group_name_H-M   'P 1'
#
loop_
_entity.id
_entity.type
_entity.pdbx_description
1 polymer ?
#
loop_
_entity_poly.entity_id
_entity_poly.type
_entity_poly.pdbx_seq_one_letter_code
_entity_poly.pdbx_strand_id
1 'polypeptide(L)'
;YNNYMVTKLYTLKRTGVLDYVLVRISAVFQALYFSVITFYWLMYQPINYTHLNSFFDILLVKICTVLIAISISYHSLQGIHHIVTDYLTPARIGNVAKPARIIVSIYSFSQAIGIIICSILIIF
;
A
#
# COMPACT_ATOMS: atom_id res chain seq x y z
N TYR A 1 -22.09 -31.74 2.82
CA TYR A 1 -21.39 -31.82 1.54
C TYR A 1 -21.17 -30.46 0.93
N ASN A 2 -22.24 -29.68 0.78
CA ASN A 2 -22.12 -28.31 0.32
C ASN A 2 -21.36 -27.41 1.29
N ASN A 3 -21.30 -27.79 2.54
CA ASN A 3 -20.56 -27.10 3.58
C ASN A 3 -19.07 -27.07 3.32
N TYR A 4 -18.54 -28.06 2.59
CA TYR A 4 -17.11 -28.10 2.26
C TYR A 4 -16.69 -26.96 1.34
N MET A 5 -17.47 -26.69 0.31
CA MET A 5 -17.17 -25.58 -0.62
C MET A 5 -17.30 -24.23 0.05
N VAL A 6 -18.37 -24.03 0.81
CA VAL A 6 -18.60 -22.78 1.53
C VAL A 6 -17.51 -22.56 2.57
N THR A 7 -17.14 -23.62 3.30
CA THR A 7 -16.08 -23.56 4.30
C THR A 7 -14.73 -23.25 3.63
N LYS A 8 -14.46 -23.84 2.46
CA LYS A 8 -13.22 -23.64 1.74
C LYS A 8 -13.09 -22.20 1.22
N LEU A 9 -14.16 -21.64 0.67
CA LEU A 9 -14.19 -20.24 0.23
C LEU A 9 -14.06 -19.28 1.41
N TYR A 10 -14.73 -19.59 2.50
CA TYR A 10 -14.65 -18.81 3.73
C TYR A 10 -13.26 -18.89 4.35
N THR A 11 -12.65 -20.06 4.29
CA THR A 11 -11.28 -20.28 4.77
C THR A 11 -10.26 -19.51 3.91
N LEU A 12 -10.46 -19.45 2.60
CA LEU A 12 -9.63 -18.66 1.70
C LEU A 12 -9.65 -17.18 2.06
N LYS A 13 -10.82 -16.65 2.41
CA LYS A 13 -10.94 -15.27 2.87
C LYS A 13 -10.27 -15.03 4.23
N ARG A 14 -10.29 -16.02 5.11
CA ARG A 14 -9.77 -15.89 6.48
C ARG A 14 -8.31 -16.30 6.66
N THR A 15 -7.78 -17.15 5.78
CA THR A 15 -6.41 -17.65 5.91
C THR A 15 -5.34 -16.67 5.47
N GLY A 16 -5.73 -15.51 4.97
CA GLY A 16 -4.78 -14.52 4.50
C GLY A 16 -4.19 -14.81 3.12
N VAL A 17 -4.67 -15.83 2.42
CA VAL A 17 -4.22 -16.11 1.05
C VAL A 17 -4.58 -14.95 0.12
N LEU A 18 -5.78 -14.42 0.25
CA LEU A 18 -6.20 -13.26 -0.52
C LEU A 18 -5.35 -12.04 -0.18
N ASP A 19 -5.10 -11.78 1.11
CA ASP A 19 -4.24 -10.69 1.54
C ASP A 19 -2.82 -10.86 1.03
N TYR A 20 -2.28 -12.07 1.06
CA TYR A 20 -0.96 -12.36 0.53
C TYR A 20 -0.87 -12.02 -0.96
N VAL A 21 -1.84 -12.46 -1.75
CA VAL A 21 -1.88 -12.22 -3.19
C VAL A 21 -2.04 -10.73 -3.48
N LEU A 22 -2.94 -10.05 -2.76
CA LEU A 22 -3.17 -8.61 -2.95
C LEU A 22 -1.93 -7.79 -2.61
N VAL A 23 -1.21 -8.13 -1.55
CA VAL A 23 0.04 -7.44 -1.18
C VAL A 23 1.08 -7.63 -2.29
N ARG A 24 1.19 -8.84 -2.84
CA ARG A 24 2.14 -9.11 -3.93
C ARG A 24 1.77 -8.36 -5.20
N ILE A 25 0.49 -8.33 -5.56
CA ILE A 25 0.01 -7.59 -6.73
C ILE A 25 0.26 -6.09 -6.55
N SER A 26 0.01 -5.55 -5.37
CA SER A 26 0.28 -4.14 -5.08
C SER A 26 1.76 -3.80 -5.21
N ALA A 27 2.65 -4.68 -4.77
CA ALA A 27 4.09 -4.50 -4.90
C ALA A 27 4.52 -4.48 -6.37
N VAL A 28 4.01 -5.39 -7.19
CA VAL A 28 4.30 -5.44 -8.63
C VAL A 28 3.81 -4.18 -9.32
N PHE A 29 2.61 -3.72 -9.00
CA PHE A 29 2.03 -2.52 -9.56
C PHE A 29 2.86 -1.28 -9.22
N GLN A 30 3.32 -1.17 -7.98
CA GLN A 30 4.21 -0.09 -7.54
C GLN A 30 5.54 -0.14 -8.28
N ALA A 31 6.13 -1.32 -8.43
CA ALA A 31 7.38 -1.49 -9.14
C ALA A 31 7.27 -1.03 -10.61
N LEU A 32 6.18 -1.39 -11.27
CA LEU A 32 5.92 -0.96 -12.65
C LEU A 32 5.77 0.56 -12.75
N TYR A 33 5.00 1.16 -11.86
CA TYR A 33 4.78 2.60 -11.86
C TYR A 33 6.10 3.36 -11.67
N PHE A 34 6.87 3.01 -10.65
CA PHE A 34 8.13 3.69 -10.38
C PHE A 34 9.17 3.42 -11.45
N SER A 35 9.15 2.26 -12.08
CA SER A 35 10.01 1.95 -13.22
C SER A 35 9.70 2.85 -14.42
N VAL A 36 8.42 3.07 -14.71
CA VAL A 36 7.99 3.95 -15.80
C VAL A 36 8.44 5.40 -15.54
N ILE A 37 8.26 5.89 -14.32
CA ILE A 37 8.68 7.25 -13.96
C ILE A 37 10.19 7.40 -14.05
N THR A 38 10.94 6.43 -13.56
CA THR A 38 12.40 6.44 -13.60
C THR A 38 12.90 6.42 -15.06
N PHE A 39 12.29 5.58 -15.88
CA PHE A 39 12.62 5.48 -17.30
C PHE A 39 12.35 6.81 -18.02
N TYR A 40 11.20 7.43 -17.77
CA TYR A 40 10.87 8.72 -18.32
C TYR A 40 11.89 9.79 -17.92
N TRP A 41 12.27 9.81 -16.64
CA TRP A 41 13.25 10.76 -16.11
C TRP A 41 14.63 10.58 -16.79
N LEU A 42 15.06 9.34 -16.96
CA LEU A 42 16.34 9.03 -17.60
C LEU A 42 16.34 9.39 -19.09
N MET A 43 15.22 9.17 -19.78
CA MET A 43 15.11 9.44 -21.22
C MET A 43 15.12 10.92 -21.56
N TYR A 44 14.59 11.76 -20.70
CA TYR A 44 14.38 13.18 -20.99
C TYR A 44 15.26 14.09 -20.13
N GLN A 45 16.43 13.62 -19.73
CA GLN A 45 17.39 14.47 -19.03
C GLN A 45 18.05 15.47 -19.98
N PRO A 46 18.37 16.72 -19.49
CA PRO A 46 18.00 17.28 -18.20
C PRO A 46 16.52 17.66 -18.15
N ILE A 47 15.82 17.20 -17.08
CA ILE A 47 14.40 17.46 -16.93
C ILE A 47 14.21 18.73 -16.08
N ASN A 48 13.36 19.65 -16.56
CA ASN A 48 12.97 20.81 -15.78
C ASN A 48 11.58 20.60 -15.18
N TYR A 49 11.19 21.51 -14.29
CA TYR A 49 9.90 21.43 -13.62
C TYR A 49 8.72 21.44 -14.61
N THR A 50 8.80 22.29 -15.64
CA THR A 50 7.75 22.42 -16.64
C THR A 50 7.53 21.11 -17.40
N HIS A 51 8.63 20.46 -17.78
CA HIS A 51 8.57 19.18 -18.51
C HIS A 51 7.95 18.08 -17.64
N LEU A 52 8.41 17.97 -16.40
CA LEU A 52 7.90 17.00 -15.45
C LEU A 52 6.42 17.26 -15.13
N ASN A 53 6.04 18.51 -14.94
CA ASN A 53 4.67 18.91 -14.68
C ASN A 53 3.75 18.56 -15.86
N SER A 54 4.23 18.74 -17.09
CA SER A 54 3.47 18.35 -18.29
C SER A 54 3.20 16.85 -18.32
N PHE A 55 4.18 16.03 -17.92
CA PHE A 55 3.99 14.59 -17.83
C PHE A 55 2.92 14.22 -16.81
N PHE A 56 2.96 14.83 -15.62
CA PHE A 56 1.98 14.55 -14.59
C PHE A 56 0.60 15.18 -14.85
N ASP A 57 0.50 16.11 -15.78
CA ASP A 57 -0.78 16.69 -16.20
C ASP A 57 -1.62 15.76 -17.09
N ILE A 58 -1.01 14.72 -17.65
CA ILE A 58 -1.74 13.71 -18.42
C ILE A 58 -2.73 13.01 -17.48
N LEU A 59 -4.01 12.99 -17.89
CA LEU A 59 -5.07 12.43 -17.06
C LEU A 59 -4.80 10.98 -16.65
N LEU A 60 -4.30 10.17 -17.58
CA LEU A 60 -3.95 8.78 -17.28
C LEU A 60 -2.89 8.69 -16.19
N VAL A 61 -1.86 9.54 -16.24
CA VAL A 61 -0.81 9.58 -15.22
C VAL A 61 -1.37 10.01 -13.87
N LYS A 62 -2.28 10.97 -13.85
CA LYS A 62 -2.94 11.40 -12.61
C LYS A 62 -3.73 10.27 -11.96
N ILE A 63 -4.51 9.56 -12.76
CA ILE A 63 -5.29 8.40 -12.28
C ILE A 63 -4.36 7.33 -11.74
N CYS A 64 -3.30 6.99 -12.46
CA CYS A 64 -2.31 6.01 -12.03
C CYS A 64 -1.63 6.43 -10.71
N THR A 65 -1.33 7.71 -10.56
CA THR A 65 -0.70 8.22 -9.34
C THR A 65 -1.61 8.06 -8.12
N VAL A 66 -2.90 8.35 -8.27
CA VAL A 66 -3.86 8.15 -7.17
C VAL A 66 -4.01 6.67 -6.84
N LEU A 67 -4.08 5.81 -7.86
CA LEU A 67 -4.17 4.36 -7.65
C LEU A 67 -2.91 3.83 -6.95
N ILE A 68 -1.74 4.35 -7.30
CA ILE A 68 -0.49 3.99 -6.64
C ILE A 68 -0.47 4.45 -5.19
N ALA A 69 -1.00 5.64 -4.90
CA ALA A 69 -1.10 6.12 -3.51
C ALA A 69 -1.95 5.18 -2.66
N ILE A 70 -3.08 4.73 -3.20
CA ILE A 70 -3.95 3.75 -2.55
C ILE A 70 -3.21 2.42 -2.38
N SER A 71 -2.49 1.98 -3.40
CA SER A 71 -1.71 0.74 -3.36
C SER A 71 -0.60 0.78 -2.30
N ILE A 72 0.13 1.89 -2.22
CA ILE A 72 1.17 2.08 -1.22
C ILE A 72 0.57 2.06 0.19
N SER A 73 -0.56 2.73 0.38
CA SER A 73 -1.25 2.75 1.67
C SER A 73 -1.68 1.35 2.08
N TYR A 74 -2.28 0.60 1.18
CA TYR A 74 -2.69 -0.78 1.44
C TYR A 74 -1.50 -1.68 1.77
N HIS A 75 -0.44 -1.61 0.97
CA HIS A 75 0.77 -2.41 1.16
C HIS A 75 1.42 -2.11 2.51
N SER A 76 1.52 -0.84 2.86
CA SER A 76 2.06 -0.38 4.13
C SER A 76 1.24 -0.87 5.31
N LEU A 77 -0.10 -0.74 5.24
CA LEU A 77 -0.99 -1.20 6.30
C LEU A 77 -0.87 -2.70 6.53
N GLN A 78 -0.84 -3.48 5.46
CA GLN A 78 -0.72 -4.93 5.56
C GLN A 78 0.65 -5.34 6.11
N GLY A 79 1.72 -4.68 5.66
CA GLY A 79 3.06 -4.94 6.17
C GLY A 79 3.18 -4.66 7.66
N ILE A 80 2.65 -3.54 8.12
CA ILE A 80 2.66 -3.18 9.54
C ILE A 80 1.76 -4.13 10.34
N HIS A 81 0.61 -4.52 9.78
CA HIS A 81 -0.27 -5.49 10.44
C HIS A 81 0.44 -6.82 10.69
N HIS A 82 1.19 -7.32 9.72
CA HIS A 82 1.97 -8.54 9.89
C HIS A 82 3.05 -8.40 10.96
N ILE A 83 3.73 -7.27 11.01
CA ILE A 83 4.73 -7.00 12.05
C ILE A 83 4.06 -6.96 13.43
N VAL A 84 2.92 -6.30 13.53
CA VAL A 84 2.19 -6.20 14.80
C VAL A 84 1.74 -7.59 15.29
N THR A 85 1.19 -8.41 14.40
CA THR A 85 0.71 -9.74 14.79
C THR A 85 1.82 -10.70 15.13
N ASP A 86 3.00 -10.57 14.49
CA ASP A 86 4.10 -11.50 14.69
C ASP A 86 5.03 -11.09 15.84
N TYR A 87 5.25 -9.81 16.05
CA TYR A 87 6.27 -9.30 16.96
C TYR A 87 5.71 -8.61 18.21
N LEU A 88 4.61 -7.87 18.07
CA LEU A 88 4.02 -7.14 19.19
C LEU A 88 2.97 -7.99 19.91
N THR A 89 3.41 -9.14 20.42
CA THR A 89 2.53 -10.08 21.13
C THR A 89 2.85 -10.07 22.62
N PRO A 90 1.86 -10.38 23.50
CA PRO A 90 2.12 -10.50 24.93
C PRO A 90 3.21 -11.53 25.27
N ALA A 91 3.34 -12.57 24.44
CA ALA A 91 4.38 -13.58 24.65
C ALA A 91 5.79 -13.04 24.45
N ARG A 92 5.95 -11.99 23.63
CA ARG A 92 7.27 -11.41 23.35
C ARG A 92 7.60 -10.18 24.19
N ILE A 93 6.63 -9.29 24.40
CA ILE A 93 6.87 -7.99 25.07
C ILE A 93 5.97 -7.77 26.30
N GLY A 94 5.17 -8.75 26.70
CA GLY A 94 4.37 -8.71 27.90
C GLY A 94 3.27 -7.67 27.89
N ASN A 95 3.12 -6.92 28.95
CA ASN A 95 2.02 -5.96 29.16
C ASN A 95 2.12 -4.73 28.23
N VAL A 96 3.25 -4.50 27.60
CA VAL A 96 3.47 -3.37 26.68
C VAL A 96 2.87 -3.65 25.30
N ALA A 97 2.49 -4.91 25.02
CA ALA A 97 1.97 -5.30 23.71
C ALA A 97 0.71 -4.54 23.32
N LYS A 98 -0.25 -4.42 24.22
CA LYS A 98 -1.53 -3.77 23.92
C LYS A 98 -1.39 -2.29 23.58
N PRO A 99 -0.73 -1.45 24.42
CA PRO A 99 -0.51 -0.05 24.04
C PRO A 99 0.38 0.10 22.79
N ALA A 100 1.39 -0.75 22.63
CA ALA A 100 2.25 -0.70 21.44
C ALA A 100 1.46 -0.97 20.17
N ARG A 101 0.56 -1.95 20.16
CA ARG A 101 -0.30 -2.24 19.01
C ARG A 101 -1.20 -1.06 18.67
N ILE A 102 -1.77 -0.41 19.68
CA ILE A 102 -2.65 0.74 19.48
C ILE A 102 -1.89 1.89 18.85
N ILE A 103 -0.71 2.22 19.37
CA ILE A 103 0.12 3.32 18.87
C ILE A 103 0.54 3.06 17.43
N VAL A 104 1.01 1.86 17.12
CA VAL A 104 1.45 1.50 15.78
C VAL A 104 0.27 1.53 14.80
N SER A 105 -0.90 1.06 15.20
CA SER A 105 -2.10 1.09 14.37
C SER A 105 -2.53 2.52 14.05
N ILE A 106 -2.55 3.41 15.04
CA ILE A 106 -2.90 4.83 14.84
C ILE A 106 -1.91 5.48 13.87
N TYR A 107 -0.62 5.24 14.06
CA TYR A 107 0.42 5.77 13.18
C TYR A 107 0.23 5.29 11.74
N SER A 108 -0.02 4.00 11.55
CA SER A 108 -0.21 3.40 10.23
C SER A 108 -1.40 3.99 9.49
N PHE A 109 -2.55 4.09 10.16
CA PHE A 109 -3.75 4.65 9.55
C PHE A 109 -3.56 6.13 9.24
N SER A 110 -2.92 6.89 10.11
CA SER A 110 -2.60 8.31 9.87
C SER A 110 -1.72 8.46 8.64
N GLN A 111 -0.69 7.64 8.50
CA GLN A 111 0.21 7.65 7.36
C GLN A 111 -0.53 7.33 6.05
N ALA A 112 -1.36 6.28 6.07
CA ALA A 112 -2.11 5.86 4.89
C ALA A 112 -3.07 6.97 4.41
N ILE A 113 -3.82 7.54 5.33
CA ILE A 113 -4.75 8.65 5.02
C ILE A 113 -3.97 9.84 4.50
N GLY A 114 -2.85 10.18 5.13
CA GLY A 114 -2.00 11.29 4.72
C GLY A 114 -1.46 11.12 3.29
N ILE A 115 -1.00 9.94 2.94
CA ILE A 115 -0.50 9.63 1.59
C ILE A 115 -1.60 9.85 0.55
N ILE A 116 -2.81 9.35 0.81
CA ILE A 116 -3.92 9.46 -0.12
C ILE A 116 -4.34 10.92 -0.28
N ILE A 117 -4.52 11.64 0.82
CA ILE A 117 -4.94 13.06 0.80
C ILE A 117 -3.89 13.91 0.09
N CYS A 118 -2.62 13.75 0.45
CA CYS A 118 -1.53 14.51 -0.18
C CYS A 118 -1.45 14.22 -1.68
N SER A 119 -1.61 12.97 -2.08
CA SER A 119 -1.60 12.59 -3.49
C SER A 119 -2.71 13.29 -4.26
N ILE A 120 -3.92 13.31 -3.73
CA ILE A 120 -5.05 13.97 -4.37
C ILE A 120 -4.83 15.48 -4.46
N LEU A 121 -4.37 16.11 -3.38
CA LEU A 121 -4.16 17.56 -3.34
C LEU A 121 -3.05 18.02 -4.28
N ILE A 122 -1.98 17.23 -4.41
CA ILE A 122 -0.84 17.60 -5.26
C ILE A 122 -1.17 17.38 -6.73
N ILE A 123 -1.88 16.29 -7.06
CA ILE A 123 -2.16 15.91 -8.45
C ILE A 123 -3.35 16.70 -9.01
N PHE A 124 -4.36 16.92 -8.21
CA PHE A 124 -5.57 17.64 -8.60
C PHE A 124 -5.65 19.02 -7.95
#